data_c15bf200c0fbb812b97d59c535389b2f
#
_entry.id   c15bf200c0fbb812b97d59c535389b2f
#
_cell.length_a   1.000
_cell.length_b   1.000
_cell.length_c   1.000
_cell.angle_alpha   90.00
_cell.angle_beta   90.00
_cell.angle_gamma   90.00
#
_symmetry.space_group_name_H-M   'P 1'
#
loop_
_entity.id
_entity.type
_entity.pdbx_description
1 polymer ?
#
loop_
_entity_poly.entity_id
_entity_poly.type
_entity_poly.pdbx_seq_one_letter_code
_entity_poly.pdbx_strand_id
1 'polypeptide(L)'
;MTPPEIEPRAMPFPRSLVANGTAGAPYQALLPLRELPPGAMRRVTRGDLDVLLAHTSDGIVAVDDRCPHMSAPLSIGSLDGCVVSCPLHEGRFDLATGDVVQMPTTGGLYPDGRYHPTWSPAGREPKVDPPGLKAEARRSTRIRRLRFYPVRIAGDAIEVALPTS
;
A
#
# COMPACT_ATOMS: atom_id res chain seq x y z
N MET A 1 23.46 10.39 25.93
CA MET A 1 23.74 9.27 25.01
C MET A 1 22.64 9.21 23.97
N THR A 2 22.99 9.48 22.71
CA THR A 2 22.05 9.34 21.60
C THR A 2 21.74 7.85 21.42
N PRO A 3 20.45 7.45 21.26
CA PRO A 3 20.15 6.07 20.93
C PRO A 3 20.83 5.71 19.60
N PRO A 4 21.27 4.46 19.43
CA PRO A 4 21.88 4.05 18.16
C PRO A 4 20.90 4.31 17.01
N GLU A 5 21.35 5.02 15.99
CA GLU A 5 20.58 5.14 14.76
C GLU A 5 20.41 3.73 14.17
N ILE A 6 19.15 3.33 14.06
CA ILE A 6 18.86 2.07 13.37
C ILE A 6 19.11 2.31 11.90
N GLU A 7 20.08 1.61 11.33
CA GLU A 7 20.34 1.70 9.89
C GLU A 7 19.08 1.34 9.10
N PRO A 8 18.72 2.15 8.09
CA PRO A 8 17.61 1.82 7.22
C PRO A 8 17.81 0.47 6.54
N ARG A 9 16.79 -0.32 6.51
CA ARG A 9 16.81 -1.66 5.91
C ARG A 9 15.56 -1.91 5.09
N ALA A 10 15.68 -2.81 4.11
CA ALA A 10 14.54 -3.32 3.40
C ALA A 10 13.70 -4.19 4.35
N MET A 11 12.39 -3.98 4.32
CA MET A 11 11.45 -4.72 5.15
C MET A 11 11.08 -6.03 4.47
N PRO A 12 11.00 -7.17 5.19
CA PRO A 12 10.45 -8.40 4.63
C PRO A 12 8.98 -8.21 4.26
N PHE A 13 8.54 -8.91 3.21
CA PHE A 13 7.15 -8.87 2.78
C PHE A 13 6.67 -10.27 2.38
N PRO A 14 5.34 -10.51 2.33
CA PRO A 14 4.80 -11.81 1.93
C PRO A 14 5.16 -12.17 0.49
N ARG A 15 5.90 -13.24 0.28
CA ARG A 15 6.34 -13.68 -1.05
C ARG A 15 5.18 -14.04 -1.97
N SER A 16 4.06 -14.49 -1.42
CA SER A 16 2.84 -14.79 -2.18
C SER A 16 2.21 -13.54 -2.80
N LEU A 17 2.56 -12.34 -2.33
CA LEU A 17 2.03 -11.06 -2.81
C LEU A 17 3.03 -10.31 -3.68
N VAL A 18 4.11 -10.93 -4.08
CA VAL A 18 5.09 -10.29 -4.96
C VAL A 18 4.46 -10.02 -6.33
N ALA A 19 4.74 -8.84 -6.89
CA ALA A 19 4.23 -8.47 -8.21
C ALA A 19 4.78 -9.41 -9.30
N ASN A 20 3.94 -9.74 -10.26
CA ASN A 20 4.32 -10.58 -11.38
C ASN A 20 5.47 -9.93 -12.18
N GLY A 21 6.36 -10.76 -12.71
CA GLY A 21 7.44 -10.32 -13.58
C GLY A 21 8.64 -9.76 -12.83
N THR A 22 8.70 -9.87 -11.50
CA THR A 22 9.85 -9.41 -10.71
C THR A 22 10.93 -10.46 -10.53
N ALA A 23 10.61 -11.74 -10.71
CA ALA A 23 11.57 -12.83 -10.58
C ALA A 23 12.66 -12.67 -11.65
N GLY A 24 13.92 -12.52 -11.23
CA GLY A 24 15.04 -12.30 -12.14
C GLY A 24 15.10 -10.90 -12.76
N ALA A 25 14.18 -10.01 -12.40
CA ALA A 25 14.20 -8.63 -12.89
C ALA A 25 15.39 -7.87 -12.28
N PRO A 26 16.03 -6.96 -13.05
CA PRO A 26 17.13 -6.16 -12.52
C PRO A 26 16.61 -5.15 -11.50
N TYR A 27 17.41 -4.90 -10.46
CA TYR A 27 17.13 -3.82 -9.54
C TYR A 27 17.45 -2.47 -10.18
N GLN A 28 16.59 -1.50 -9.93
CA GLN A 28 16.75 -0.12 -10.43
C GLN A 28 16.77 0.84 -9.24
N ALA A 29 17.68 1.78 -9.26
CA ALA A 29 17.69 2.85 -8.25
C ALA A 29 16.50 3.77 -8.51
N LEU A 30 15.58 3.84 -7.56
CA LEU A 30 14.39 4.68 -7.70
C LEU A 30 14.51 6.00 -6.95
N LEU A 31 15.19 6.01 -5.80
CA LEU A 31 15.22 7.17 -4.93
C LEU A 31 16.47 7.13 -4.05
N PRO A 32 17.13 8.27 -3.82
CA PRO A 32 18.15 8.35 -2.78
C PRO A 32 17.53 8.09 -1.40
N LEU A 33 18.24 7.34 -0.58
CA LEU A 33 17.77 6.98 0.76
C LEU A 33 17.42 8.21 1.61
N ARG A 34 18.21 9.29 1.48
CA ARG A 34 17.97 10.55 2.21
C ARG A 34 16.64 11.22 1.87
N GLU A 35 16.05 10.89 0.73
CA GLU A 35 14.75 11.45 0.31
C GLU A 35 13.57 10.66 0.85
N LEU A 36 13.82 9.59 1.61
CA LEU A 36 12.77 8.80 2.25
C LEU A 36 13.09 8.63 3.74
N PRO A 37 12.99 9.70 4.54
CA PRO A 37 13.20 9.58 5.98
C PRO A 37 12.13 8.71 6.65
N PRO A 38 12.38 8.21 7.87
CA PRO A 38 11.39 7.43 8.60
C PRO A 38 10.02 8.11 8.66
N GLY A 39 8.97 7.35 8.35
CA GLY A 39 7.60 7.85 8.31
C GLY A 39 7.19 8.47 7.00
N ALA A 40 8.10 8.62 6.03
CA ALA A 40 7.80 9.23 4.74
C ALA A 40 7.28 8.21 3.72
N MET A 41 6.50 8.72 2.79
CA MET A 41 6.04 8.00 1.59
C MET A 41 6.37 8.83 0.35
N ARG A 42 6.77 8.16 -0.72
CA ARG A 42 7.04 8.78 -2.02
C ARG A 42 6.53 7.91 -3.16
N ARG A 43 5.91 8.56 -4.13
CA ARG A 43 5.57 7.90 -5.39
C ARG A 43 6.74 8.03 -6.36
N VAL A 44 7.13 6.93 -6.99
CA VAL A 44 8.10 6.93 -8.07
C VAL A 44 7.46 6.24 -9.26
N THR A 45 7.43 6.95 -10.39
CA THR A 45 6.85 6.41 -11.63
C THR A 45 7.96 5.93 -12.56
N ARG A 46 7.78 4.73 -13.11
CA ARG A 46 8.65 4.15 -14.15
C ARG A 46 7.78 3.54 -15.23
N GLY A 47 7.77 4.15 -16.42
CA GLY A 47 6.84 3.74 -17.48
C GLY A 47 5.40 3.82 -16.99
N ASP A 48 4.68 2.71 -17.10
CA ASP A 48 3.28 2.61 -16.66
C ASP A 48 3.12 2.21 -15.19
N LEU A 49 4.23 2.08 -14.45
CA LEU A 49 4.22 1.65 -13.07
C LEU A 49 4.32 2.85 -12.14
N ASP A 50 3.41 2.94 -11.20
CA ASP A 50 3.47 3.86 -10.09
C ASP A 50 3.79 3.06 -8.83
N VAL A 51 4.94 3.33 -8.24
CA VAL A 51 5.45 2.60 -7.09
C VAL A 51 5.39 3.50 -5.86
N LEU A 52 4.80 2.99 -4.79
CA LEU A 52 4.85 3.61 -3.48
C LEU A 52 6.08 3.09 -2.76
N LEU A 53 6.97 4.00 -2.39
CA LEU A 53 8.04 3.72 -1.43
C LEU A 53 7.62 4.28 -0.07
N ALA A 54 7.65 3.44 0.95
CA ALA A 54 7.29 3.83 2.31
C ALA A 54 8.39 3.41 3.28
N HIS A 55 8.77 4.33 4.16
CA HIS A 55 9.69 4.04 5.25
C HIS A 55 8.88 3.80 6.52
N THR A 56 8.50 2.55 6.71
CA THR A 56 7.68 2.13 7.83
C THR A 56 8.51 2.01 9.11
N SER A 57 7.84 1.75 10.24
CA SER A 57 8.53 1.47 11.51
C SER A 57 9.41 0.21 11.47
N ASP A 58 9.15 -0.71 10.50
CA ASP A 58 9.89 -1.96 10.36
C ASP A 58 10.88 -1.97 9.18
N GLY A 59 10.95 -0.90 8.41
CA GLY A 59 11.85 -0.77 7.29
C GLY A 59 11.20 -0.22 6.04
N ILE A 60 11.93 -0.27 4.92
CA ILE A 60 11.48 0.29 3.65
C ILE A 60 10.82 -0.80 2.81
N VAL A 61 9.66 -0.46 2.24
CA VAL A 61 8.86 -1.35 1.42
C VAL A 61 8.46 -0.64 0.13
N ALA A 62 8.30 -1.40 -0.94
CA ALA A 62 7.78 -0.93 -2.21
C ALA A 62 6.53 -1.71 -2.57
N VAL A 63 5.46 -1.01 -2.87
CA VAL A 63 4.20 -1.61 -3.31
C VAL A 63 3.65 -0.83 -4.50
N ASP A 64 2.72 -1.45 -5.21
CA ASP A 64 1.96 -0.74 -6.25
C ASP A 64 1.24 0.45 -5.60
N ASP A 65 1.40 1.65 -6.16
CA ASP A 65 0.76 2.86 -5.60
C ASP A 65 -0.69 2.96 -6.05
N ARG A 66 -1.44 1.90 -5.73
CA ARG A 66 -2.86 1.78 -6.04
C ARG A 66 -3.58 1.19 -4.85
N CYS A 67 -4.57 1.92 -4.35
CA CYS A 67 -5.41 1.41 -3.30
C CYS A 67 -6.09 0.10 -3.76
N PRO A 68 -6.00 -0.98 -2.97
CA PRO A 68 -6.65 -2.24 -3.31
C PRO A 68 -8.16 -2.15 -3.55
N HIS A 69 -8.79 -1.08 -3.09
CA HIS A 69 -10.23 -0.84 -3.27
C HIS A 69 -10.54 -0.30 -4.68
N MET A 70 -10.08 0.93 -4.99
CA MET A 70 -10.44 1.61 -6.24
C MET A 70 -9.23 2.27 -6.92
N SER A 71 -8.04 1.78 -6.66
CA SER A 71 -6.80 2.22 -7.33
C SER A 71 -6.40 3.69 -7.11
N ALA A 72 -6.91 4.34 -6.07
CA ALA A 72 -6.44 5.66 -5.70
C ALA A 72 -4.97 5.61 -5.24
N PRO A 73 -4.19 6.69 -5.45
CA PRO A 73 -2.81 6.71 -4.96
C PRO A 73 -2.74 6.61 -3.44
N LEU A 74 -2.06 5.59 -2.93
CA LEU A 74 -1.82 5.44 -1.49
C LEU A 74 -0.80 6.47 -0.98
N SER A 75 0.09 6.91 -1.86
CA SER A 75 1.16 7.86 -1.51
C SER A 75 0.66 9.22 -1.05
N ILE A 76 -0.56 9.62 -1.43
CA ILE A 76 -1.18 10.86 -0.95
C ILE A 76 -1.96 10.69 0.35
N GLY A 77 -2.02 9.48 0.86
CA GLY A 77 -2.64 9.19 2.16
C GLY A 77 -1.68 9.44 3.32
N SER A 78 -1.84 8.67 4.36
CA SER A 78 -1.02 8.77 5.56
C SER A 78 -0.41 7.42 5.94
N LEU A 79 0.73 7.47 6.61
CA LEU A 79 1.43 6.30 7.11
C LEU A 79 1.51 6.38 8.64
N ASP A 80 1.02 5.35 9.31
CA ASP A 80 1.11 5.19 10.75
C ASP A 80 1.77 3.85 11.05
N GLY A 81 3.04 3.89 11.49
CA GLY A 81 3.83 2.67 11.67
C GLY A 81 4.00 1.93 10.35
N CYS A 82 3.35 0.78 10.20
CA CYS A 82 3.32 -0.02 8.97
C CYS A 82 1.97 0.05 8.24
N VAL A 83 1.04 0.87 8.72
CA VAL A 83 -0.32 0.93 8.17
C VAL A 83 -0.48 2.18 7.31
N VAL A 84 -0.81 1.98 6.04
CA VAL A 84 -1.12 3.06 5.11
C VAL A 84 -2.63 3.26 5.03
N SER A 85 -3.07 4.52 5.06
CA SER A 85 -4.47 4.89 4.96
C SER A 85 -4.74 5.57 3.62
N CYS A 86 -5.75 5.06 2.90
CA CYS A 86 -6.20 5.69 1.66
C CYS A 86 -7.10 6.89 1.99
N PRO A 87 -6.85 8.06 1.42
CA PRO A 87 -7.63 9.25 1.76
C PRO A 87 -9.03 9.26 1.15
N LEU A 88 -9.30 8.41 0.17
CA LEU A 88 -10.53 8.47 -0.61
C LEU A 88 -11.73 7.89 0.16
N HIS A 89 -11.58 6.68 0.73
CA HIS A 89 -12.64 5.99 1.48
C HIS A 89 -12.15 5.45 2.82
N GLU A 90 -11.03 5.94 3.31
CA GLU A 90 -10.48 5.62 4.64
C GLU A 90 -10.12 4.13 4.83
N GLY A 91 -9.92 3.38 3.75
CA GLY A 91 -9.38 2.03 3.82
C GLY A 91 -7.96 2.05 4.37
N ARG A 92 -7.61 1.08 5.22
CA ARG A 92 -6.28 0.97 5.81
C ARG A 92 -5.70 -0.40 5.54
N PHE A 93 -4.42 -0.43 5.19
CA PHE A 93 -3.74 -1.64 4.74
C PHE A 93 -2.40 -1.77 5.44
N ASP A 94 -2.09 -2.99 5.87
CA ASP A 94 -0.83 -3.29 6.54
C ASP A 94 0.25 -3.56 5.49
N LEU A 95 1.28 -2.72 5.47
CA LEU A 95 2.41 -2.87 4.54
C LEU A 95 3.34 -4.01 4.92
N ALA A 96 3.20 -4.59 6.10
CA ALA A 96 3.99 -5.77 6.50
C ALA A 96 3.37 -7.07 6.00
N THR A 97 2.04 -7.15 5.94
CA THR A 97 1.31 -8.38 5.61
C THR A 97 0.53 -8.30 4.32
N GLY A 98 0.23 -7.09 3.84
CA GLY A 98 -0.66 -6.86 2.71
C GLY A 98 -2.14 -6.98 3.06
N ASP A 99 -2.47 -7.18 4.33
CA ASP A 99 -3.85 -7.39 4.76
C ASP A 99 -4.62 -6.08 4.93
N VAL A 100 -5.93 -6.19 4.83
CA VAL A 100 -6.85 -5.10 5.11
C VAL A 100 -6.99 -4.97 6.63
N VAL A 101 -6.59 -3.81 7.15
CA VAL A 101 -6.74 -3.49 8.58
C VAL A 101 -8.09 -2.84 8.84
N GLN A 102 -8.54 -2.02 7.90
CA GLN A 102 -9.82 -1.33 7.98
C GLN A 102 -10.43 -1.28 6.58
N MET A 103 -11.66 -1.74 6.46
CA MET A 103 -12.39 -1.70 5.19
C MET A 103 -12.70 -0.26 4.80
N PRO A 104 -12.82 0.03 3.49
CA PRO A 104 -13.33 1.33 3.05
C PRO A 104 -14.73 1.60 3.60
N THR A 105 -15.07 2.88 3.76
CA THR A 105 -16.39 3.31 4.27
C THR A 105 -17.55 2.82 3.41
N THR A 106 -17.29 2.56 2.12
CA THR A 106 -18.30 2.02 1.20
C THR A 106 -18.61 0.55 1.41
N GLY A 107 -17.87 -0.13 2.29
CA GLY A 107 -18.03 -1.56 2.52
C GLY A 107 -17.53 -2.40 1.34
N GLY A 108 -18.03 -3.61 1.20
CA GLY A 108 -17.68 -4.54 0.15
C GLY A 108 -17.24 -5.89 0.70
N LEU A 109 -16.40 -6.59 -0.06
CA LEU A 109 -15.92 -7.90 0.29
C LEU A 109 -14.43 -7.85 0.66
N TYR A 110 -14.06 -8.55 1.75
CA TYR A 110 -12.65 -8.82 2.06
C TYR A 110 -12.00 -9.62 0.93
N PRO A 111 -10.67 -9.71 0.89
CA PRO A 111 -10.00 -10.58 -0.09
C PRO A 111 -10.47 -12.03 -0.07
N ASP A 112 -10.90 -12.53 1.08
CA ASP A 112 -11.44 -13.89 1.26
C ASP A 112 -12.93 -14.04 0.90
N GLY A 113 -13.57 -12.93 0.50
CA GLY A 113 -14.97 -12.91 0.10
C GLY A 113 -15.98 -12.64 1.22
N ARG A 114 -15.52 -12.44 2.47
CA ARG A 114 -16.44 -12.08 3.57
C ARG A 114 -16.99 -10.68 3.35
N TYR A 115 -18.30 -10.52 3.57
CA TYR A 115 -18.96 -9.25 3.41
C TYR A 115 -18.71 -8.32 4.60
N HIS A 116 -18.52 -7.03 4.30
CA HIS A 116 -18.44 -5.96 5.28
C HIS A 116 -19.40 -4.84 4.87
N PRO A 117 -20.29 -4.40 5.76
CA PRO A 117 -21.26 -3.35 5.42
C PRO A 117 -20.60 -1.97 5.33
N THR A 118 -21.33 -1.03 4.74
CA THR A 118 -21.00 0.39 4.79
C THR A 118 -20.86 0.84 6.24
N TRP A 119 -19.92 1.69 6.52
CA TRP A 119 -19.69 2.22 7.87
C TRP A 119 -19.25 3.68 7.79
N SER A 120 -19.14 4.33 8.94
CA SER A 120 -18.69 5.71 9.03
C SER A 120 -17.91 5.92 10.32
N PRO A 121 -16.88 6.79 10.29
CA PRO A 121 -16.22 7.20 11.54
C PRO A 121 -17.17 7.85 12.52
N ALA A 122 -16.80 7.87 13.78
CA ALA A 122 -17.58 8.50 14.83
C ALA A 122 -17.91 9.97 14.48
N GLY A 123 -19.16 10.36 14.69
CA GLY A 123 -19.64 11.72 14.40
C GLY A 123 -20.13 11.93 12.97
N ARG A 124 -20.07 10.92 12.12
CA ARG A 124 -20.63 10.97 10.75
C ARG A 124 -21.57 9.79 10.53
N GLU A 125 -22.63 10.01 9.77
CA GLU A 125 -23.54 8.94 9.39
C GLU A 125 -23.01 8.21 8.14
N PRO A 126 -23.17 6.87 8.08
CA PRO A 126 -22.79 6.13 6.88
C PRO A 126 -23.61 6.59 5.67
N LYS A 127 -22.95 6.74 4.53
CA LYS A 127 -23.62 6.97 3.25
C LYS A 127 -24.15 5.65 2.73
N VAL A 128 -25.46 5.53 2.61
CA VAL A 128 -26.11 4.34 2.07
C VAL A 128 -26.66 4.69 0.69
N ASP A 129 -26.24 3.91 -0.32
CA ASP A 129 -26.76 4.09 -1.66
C ASP A 129 -28.23 3.65 -1.70
N PRO A 130 -29.08 4.36 -2.49
CA PRO A 130 -30.41 3.85 -2.80
C PRO A 130 -30.32 2.47 -3.47
N PRO A 131 -31.34 1.59 -3.30
CA PRO A 131 -31.35 0.30 -4.00
C PRO A 131 -31.17 0.46 -5.50
N GLY A 132 -30.31 -0.37 -6.11
CA GLY A 132 -30.01 -0.35 -7.54
C GLY A 132 -28.66 -0.90 -7.87
N LEU A 133 -28.25 -0.76 -9.12
CA LEU A 133 -27.00 -1.32 -9.63
C LEU A 133 -25.76 -0.78 -8.92
N LYS A 134 -25.76 0.50 -8.56
CA LYS A 134 -24.64 1.12 -7.85
C LYS A 134 -24.45 0.51 -6.46
N ALA A 135 -25.55 0.32 -5.72
CA ALA A 135 -25.52 -0.31 -4.40
C ALA A 135 -25.04 -1.75 -4.49
N GLU A 136 -25.52 -2.49 -5.48
CA GLU A 136 -25.11 -3.88 -5.71
C GLU A 136 -23.63 -3.97 -6.11
N ALA A 137 -23.16 -3.07 -6.99
CA ALA A 137 -21.77 -3.04 -7.41
C ALA A 137 -20.83 -2.78 -6.22
N ARG A 138 -21.16 -1.82 -5.36
CA ARG A 138 -20.37 -1.54 -4.16
C ARG A 138 -20.36 -2.70 -3.18
N ARG A 139 -21.51 -3.34 -2.98
CA ARG A 139 -21.63 -4.51 -2.11
C ARG A 139 -20.79 -5.67 -2.60
N SER A 140 -20.64 -5.82 -3.91
CA SER A 140 -19.90 -6.90 -4.54
C SER A 140 -18.44 -6.56 -4.82
N THR A 141 -17.99 -5.32 -4.55
CA THR A 141 -16.60 -4.92 -4.77
C THR A 141 -15.70 -5.64 -3.80
N ARG A 142 -14.77 -6.43 -4.34
CA ARG A 142 -13.79 -7.15 -3.53
C ARG A 142 -12.51 -6.35 -3.44
N ILE A 143 -12.02 -6.16 -2.21
CA ILE A 143 -10.73 -5.53 -1.98
C ILE A 143 -9.64 -6.50 -2.43
N ARG A 144 -8.70 -6.01 -3.22
CA ARG A 144 -7.52 -6.78 -3.62
C ARG A 144 -6.48 -6.73 -2.51
N ARG A 145 -5.50 -7.62 -2.57
CA ARG A 145 -4.33 -7.52 -1.71
C ARG A 145 -3.30 -6.59 -2.35
N LEU A 146 -2.45 -6.01 -1.52
CA LEU A 146 -1.31 -5.23 -1.99
C LEU A 146 -0.38 -6.08 -2.83
N ARG A 147 0.32 -5.45 -3.78
CA ARG A 147 1.38 -6.08 -4.58
C ARG A 147 2.71 -5.48 -4.20
N PHE A 148 3.65 -6.35 -3.85
CA PHE A 148 4.96 -5.94 -3.37
C PHE A 148 6.03 -6.10 -4.46
N TYR A 149 6.99 -5.19 -4.44
CA TYR A 149 8.18 -5.28 -5.28
C TYR A 149 9.40 -5.56 -4.39
N PRO A 150 10.32 -6.44 -4.82
CA PRO A 150 11.56 -6.64 -4.08
C PRO A 150 12.35 -5.33 -3.95
N VAL A 151 12.83 -5.05 -2.76
CA VAL A 151 13.57 -3.83 -2.41
C VAL A 151 14.90 -4.23 -1.83
N ARG A 152 15.95 -3.46 -2.14
CA ARG A 152 17.23 -3.52 -1.43
C ARG A 152 17.78 -2.12 -1.27
N ILE A 153 18.61 -1.93 -0.27
CA ILE A 153 19.36 -0.69 -0.08
C ILE A 153 20.78 -0.96 -0.51
N ALA A 154 21.25 -0.22 -1.51
CA ALA A 154 22.59 -0.32 -2.04
C ALA A 154 23.29 1.02 -1.83
N GLY A 155 24.19 1.09 -0.84
CA GLY A 155 24.82 2.34 -0.44
C GLY A 155 23.76 3.33 0.07
N ASP A 156 23.62 4.45 -0.63
CA ASP A 156 22.66 5.50 -0.31
C ASP A 156 21.41 5.48 -1.22
N ALA A 157 21.23 4.41 -2.01
CA ALA A 157 20.13 4.29 -2.95
C ALA A 157 19.13 3.22 -2.53
N ILE A 158 17.85 3.52 -2.73
CA ILE A 158 16.77 2.53 -2.64
C ILE A 158 16.60 1.95 -4.03
N GLU A 159 16.85 0.65 -4.15
CA GLU A 159 16.71 -0.08 -5.40
C GLU A 159 15.55 -1.05 -5.35
N VAL A 160 14.82 -1.14 -6.45
CA VAL A 160 13.61 -1.95 -6.55
C VAL A 160 13.66 -2.78 -7.82
N ALA A 161 13.30 -4.06 -7.71
CA ALA A 161 13.18 -4.94 -8.87
C ALA A 161 11.78 -4.71 -9.48
N LEU A 162 11.75 -4.13 -10.68
CA LEU A 162 10.51 -3.84 -11.39
C LEU A 162 10.32 -4.83 -12.54
N PRO A 163 9.06 -5.19 -12.85
CA PRO A 163 8.79 -6.02 -14.03
C PRO A 163 9.35 -5.35 -15.28
N THR A 164 9.99 -6.15 -16.12
CA THR A 164 10.40 -5.70 -17.45
C THR A 164 9.27 -5.98 -18.43
N SER A 165 8.92 -4.97 -19.22
CA SER A 165 7.90 -5.11 -20.27
C SER A 165 8.38 -6.00 -21.43
#